data_882225c689dc67f235f1b15e5bbe3bc0
#
_entry.id   882225c689dc67f235f1b15e5bbe3bc0
#
_cell.length_a   1.000
_cell.length_b   1.000
_cell.length_c   1.000
_cell.angle_alpha   90.00
_cell.angle_beta   90.00
_cell.angle_gamma   90.00
#
_symmetry.space_group_name_H-M   'P 1'
#
loop_
_entity.id
_entity.type
_entity.pdbx_description
1 polymer ?
#
loop_
_entity_poly.entity_id
_entity_poly.type
_entity_poly.pdbx_seq_one_letter_code
_entity_poly.pdbx_strand_id
1 'polypeptide(L)'
;VVPAYGQEKTIAADLTRIRSTLSGFASDFEIVLVVDGRVDETAAVASALDFDELTVHLIEKNRGKGNALRAGIRMVSGDIVGYLDAGMDIDPTAVAIAANLVENGEADIAIGSKRHVDSEVNYPLRRRIYSFGYQALVKVMFDLEALDTQVGLKFMRRELAQSLFADLKVDGFSIDIELLALAVRRGFDRIVEFPVGINLDFQSSVRASTVRHMLMDTIRVFWRMRVLDLYPGHPTRGDLWG
;
A
#
# COMPACT_ATOMS: atom_id res chain seq x y z
N VAL A 1 2.54 0.44 -8.38
CA VAL A 1 1.48 1.46 -8.35
C VAL A 1 1.84 2.56 -7.37
N VAL A 2 1.74 3.82 -7.79
CA VAL A 2 2.04 5.00 -6.95
C VAL A 2 0.76 5.85 -6.86
N PRO A 3 0.01 5.79 -5.75
CA PRO A 3 -1.10 6.69 -5.53
C PRO A 3 -0.56 8.08 -5.13
N ALA A 4 -1.06 9.14 -5.75
CA ALA A 4 -0.63 10.52 -5.50
C ALA A 4 -1.81 11.48 -5.37
N TYR A 5 -1.68 12.47 -4.50
CA TYR A 5 -2.64 13.56 -4.32
C TYR A 5 -1.93 14.84 -3.91
N GLY A 6 -2.00 15.88 -4.74
CA GLY A 6 -1.38 17.17 -4.42
C GLY A 6 0.15 17.13 -4.32
N GLN A 7 0.83 16.49 -5.29
CA GLN A 7 2.27 16.21 -5.27
C GLN A 7 3.06 16.94 -6.38
N GLU A 8 2.52 18.01 -6.96
CA GLU A 8 3.15 18.69 -8.10
C GLU A 8 4.63 19.07 -7.88
N LYS A 9 5.00 19.35 -6.61
CA LYS A 9 6.35 19.80 -6.25
C LYS A 9 7.37 18.68 -6.13
N THR A 10 6.94 17.46 -5.84
CA THR A 10 7.83 16.35 -5.52
C THR A 10 7.73 15.20 -6.52
N ILE A 11 6.60 15.05 -7.21
CA ILE A 11 6.30 13.86 -8.01
C ILE A 11 7.35 13.56 -9.08
N ALA A 12 7.96 14.57 -9.70
CA ALA A 12 9.00 14.36 -10.70
C ALA A 12 10.27 13.73 -10.09
N ALA A 13 10.69 14.23 -8.92
CA ALA A 13 11.85 13.69 -8.20
C ALA A 13 11.53 12.28 -7.67
N ASP A 14 10.33 12.08 -7.14
CA ASP A 14 9.87 10.80 -6.60
C ASP A 14 9.87 9.71 -7.68
N LEU A 15 9.26 9.97 -8.85
CA LEU A 15 9.21 9.03 -9.97
C LEU A 15 10.60 8.76 -10.56
N THR A 16 11.45 9.78 -10.64
CA THR A 16 12.84 9.60 -11.10
C THR A 16 13.62 8.68 -10.17
N ARG A 17 13.45 8.85 -8.85
CA ARG A 17 14.08 8.00 -7.86
C ARG A 17 13.54 6.58 -7.89
N ILE A 18 12.23 6.39 -7.99
CA ILE A 18 11.61 5.07 -8.15
C ILE A 18 12.16 4.38 -9.39
N ARG A 19 12.14 5.04 -10.55
CA ARG A 19 12.64 4.51 -11.81
C ARG A 19 14.11 4.09 -11.71
N SER A 20 14.96 4.98 -11.18
CA SER A 20 16.38 4.68 -10.99
C SER A 20 16.61 3.46 -10.08
N THR A 21 15.81 3.33 -9.02
CA THR A 21 15.89 2.18 -8.14
C THR A 21 15.46 0.89 -8.84
N LEU A 22 14.32 0.91 -9.53
CA LEU A 22 13.80 -0.26 -10.24
C LEU A 22 14.77 -0.73 -11.33
N SER A 23 15.32 0.18 -12.10
CA SER A 23 16.33 -0.12 -13.14
C SER A 23 17.61 -0.76 -12.58
N GLY A 24 17.86 -0.62 -11.29
CA GLY A 24 19.02 -1.21 -10.62
C GLY A 24 18.91 -2.70 -10.34
N PHE A 25 17.69 -3.26 -10.30
CA PHE A 25 17.47 -4.66 -9.97
C PHE A 25 16.47 -5.41 -10.88
N ALA A 26 15.63 -4.72 -11.64
CA ALA A 26 14.67 -5.32 -12.56
C ALA A 26 14.98 -4.93 -14.00
N SER A 27 15.03 -5.91 -14.89
CA SER A 27 15.21 -5.68 -16.33
C SER A 27 13.92 -5.24 -17.02
N ASP A 28 12.78 -5.58 -16.46
CA ASP A 28 11.45 -5.26 -16.97
C ASP A 28 10.56 -4.81 -15.81
N PHE A 29 10.02 -3.60 -15.89
CA PHE A 29 9.13 -3.05 -14.87
C PHE A 29 8.23 -1.96 -15.47
N GLU A 30 7.14 -1.72 -14.79
CA GLU A 30 6.22 -0.62 -15.09
C GLU A 30 5.92 0.20 -13.83
N ILE A 31 5.66 1.48 -14.02
CA ILE A 31 5.21 2.41 -12.97
C ILE A 31 3.84 2.94 -13.37
N VAL A 32 2.83 2.66 -12.56
CA VAL A 32 1.48 3.20 -12.74
C VAL A 32 1.26 4.26 -11.68
N LEU A 33 1.35 5.53 -12.08
CA LEU A 33 0.99 6.66 -11.23
C LEU A 33 -0.52 6.89 -11.31
N VAL A 34 -1.20 6.90 -10.17
CA VAL A 34 -2.62 7.25 -10.10
C VAL A 34 -2.80 8.53 -9.29
N VAL A 35 -3.14 9.61 -9.98
CA VAL A 35 -3.39 10.93 -9.37
C VAL A 35 -4.87 11.00 -8.98
N ASP A 36 -5.15 11.08 -7.67
CA ASP A 36 -6.50 11.02 -7.10
C ASP A 36 -7.10 12.43 -6.91
N GLY A 37 -7.48 13.05 -7.99
CA GLY A 37 -8.09 14.37 -8.03
C GLY A 37 -7.22 15.43 -8.70
N ARG A 38 -7.85 16.22 -9.55
CA ARG A 38 -7.20 17.37 -10.22
C ARG A 38 -7.19 18.57 -9.28
N VAL A 39 -6.27 18.58 -8.29
CA VAL A 39 -6.14 19.68 -7.31
C VAL A 39 -4.92 20.56 -7.57
N ASP A 40 -3.98 20.07 -8.37
CA ASP A 40 -2.77 20.74 -8.80
C ASP A 40 -2.28 20.14 -10.13
N GLU A 41 -1.06 20.46 -10.55
CA GLU A 41 -0.47 20.01 -11.80
C GLU A 41 0.31 18.67 -11.68
N THR A 42 0.07 17.86 -10.63
CA THR A 42 0.76 16.57 -10.40
C THR A 42 0.77 15.69 -11.65
N ALA A 43 -0.39 15.53 -12.31
CA ALA A 43 -0.50 14.66 -13.50
C ALA A 43 0.27 15.23 -14.69
N ALA A 44 0.22 16.55 -14.93
CA ALA A 44 0.94 17.19 -16.01
C ALA A 44 2.45 17.12 -15.80
N VAL A 45 2.93 17.38 -14.58
CA VAL A 45 4.34 17.27 -14.20
C VAL A 45 4.86 15.86 -14.41
N ALA A 46 4.10 14.85 -13.98
CA ALA A 46 4.47 13.45 -14.17
C ALA A 46 4.51 13.04 -15.65
N SER A 47 3.52 13.45 -16.44
CA SER A 47 3.44 13.13 -17.87
C SER A 47 4.55 13.78 -18.69
N ALA A 48 5.17 14.85 -18.20
CA ALA A 48 6.29 15.51 -18.85
C ALA A 48 7.63 14.78 -18.67
N LEU A 49 7.70 13.71 -17.88
CA LEU A 49 8.95 12.97 -17.62
C LEU A 49 9.40 12.08 -18.78
N ASP A 50 8.52 11.78 -19.71
CA ASP A 50 8.82 10.97 -20.91
C ASP A 50 9.55 9.65 -20.58
N PHE A 51 9.04 8.91 -19.60
CA PHE A 51 9.51 7.58 -19.24
C PHE A 51 8.65 6.51 -19.92
N ASP A 52 9.26 5.65 -20.73
CA ASP A 52 8.55 4.56 -21.42
C ASP A 52 7.80 3.61 -20.47
N GLU A 53 8.35 3.43 -19.26
CA GLU A 53 7.81 2.56 -18.24
C GLU A 53 6.68 3.21 -17.39
N LEU A 54 6.41 4.51 -17.60
CA LEU A 54 5.46 5.28 -16.78
C LEU A 54 4.10 5.41 -17.46
N THR A 55 3.07 4.96 -16.77
CA THR A 55 1.67 5.26 -17.11
C THR A 55 1.09 6.22 -16.08
N VAL A 56 0.54 7.35 -16.53
CA VAL A 56 -0.13 8.33 -15.67
C VAL A 56 -1.64 8.23 -15.84
N HIS A 57 -2.34 7.94 -14.74
CA HIS A 57 -3.81 7.88 -14.71
C HIS A 57 -4.36 8.95 -13.77
N LEU A 58 -5.17 9.87 -14.31
CA LEU A 58 -5.82 10.94 -13.54
C LEU A 58 -7.27 10.57 -13.24
N ILE A 59 -7.62 10.56 -11.96
CA ILE A 59 -9.00 10.50 -11.48
C ILE A 59 -9.45 11.94 -11.23
N GLU A 60 -10.46 12.42 -11.94
CA GLU A 60 -10.87 13.84 -11.92
C GLU A 60 -11.28 14.35 -10.53
N LYS A 61 -11.93 13.51 -9.73
CA LYS A 61 -12.39 13.85 -8.37
C LYS A 61 -11.72 12.95 -7.36
N ASN A 62 -11.17 13.55 -6.31
CA ASN A 62 -10.61 12.79 -5.19
C ASN A 62 -11.65 11.83 -4.60
N ARG A 63 -11.29 10.55 -4.54
CA ARG A 63 -12.09 9.47 -3.95
C ARG A 63 -11.37 8.74 -2.83
N GLY A 64 -10.08 9.01 -2.65
CA GLY A 64 -9.24 8.45 -1.61
C GLY A 64 -8.26 7.39 -2.10
N LYS A 65 -7.22 7.15 -1.28
CA LYS A 65 -6.11 6.23 -1.57
C LYS A 65 -6.59 4.85 -2.05
N GLY A 66 -7.61 4.30 -1.40
CA GLY A 66 -8.12 2.98 -1.74
C GLY A 66 -8.70 2.91 -3.14
N ASN A 67 -9.42 3.95 -3.57
CA ASN A 67 -9.92 4.02 -4.94
C ASN A 67 -8.78 4.15 -5.96
N ALA A 68 -7.75 4.97 -5.64
CA ALA A 68 -6.57 5.11 -6.50
C ALA A 68 -5.81 3.78 -6.66
N LEU A 69 -5.60 3.05 -5.56
CA LEU A 69 -4.95 1.74 -5.59
C LEU A 69 -5.74 0.74 -6.43
N ARG A 70 -7.08 0.65 -6.24
CA ARG A 70 -7.92 -0.24 -7.06
C ARG A 70 -7.85 0.09 -8.55
N ALA A 71 -7.79 1.38 -8.90
CA ALA A 71 -7.63 1.79 -10.29
C ALA A 71 -6.27 1.34 -10.85
N GLY A 72 -5.18 1.60 -10.11
CA GLY A 72 -3.83 1.23 -10.55
C GLY A 72 -3.63 -0.28 -10.66
N ILE A 73 -4.09 -1.06 -9.69
CA ILE A 73 -3.95 -2.53 -9.68
C ILE A 73 -4.67 -3.19 -10.88
N ARG A 74 -5.70 -2.57 -11.42
CA ARG A 74 -6.36 -3.07 -12.65
C ARG A 74 -5.56 -2.83 -13.91
N MET A 75 -4.60 -1.92 -13.89
CA MET A 75 -3.82 -1.50 -15.05
C MET A 75 -2.49 -2.23 -15.18
N VAL A 76 -2.02 -2.85 -14.09
CA VAL A 76 -0.72 -3.51 -14.06
C VAL A 76 -0.72 -4.85 -14.77
N SER A 77 0.41 -5.16 -15.42
CA SER A 77 0.65 -6.39 -16.19
C SER A 77 1.77 -7.26 -15.64
N GLY A 78 2.68 -6.71 -14.83
CA GLY A 78 3.80 -7.43 -14.23
C GLY A 78 3.34 -8.57 -13.28
N ASP A 79 4.13 -9.63 -13.16
CA ASP A 79 3.80 -10.82 -12.35
C ASP A 79 3.84 -10.54 -10.84
N ILE A 80 4.70 -9.61 -10.43
CA ILE A 80 4.80 -9.12 -9.06
C ILE A 80 4.33 -7.68 -9.03
N VAL A 81 3.36 -7.41 -8.21
CA VAL A 81 2.69 -6.12 -8.10
C VAL A 81 2.84 -5.58 -6.71
N GLY A 82 3.17 -4.30 -6.64
CA GLY A 82 3.20 -3.60 -5.36
C GLY A 82 2.72 -2.17 -5.49
N TYR A 83 2.57 -1.52 -4.37
CA TYR A 83 2.37 -0.10 -4.31
C TYR A 83 3.33 0.56 -3.33
N LEU A 84 3.68 1.80 -3.65
CA LEU A 84 4.50 2.68 -2.84
C LEU A 84 3.82 4.04 -2.80
N ASP A 85 3.57 4.57 -1.60
CA ASP A 85 2.97 5.89 -1.45
C ASP A 85 3.90 6.98 -1.99
N ALA A 86 3.35 7.95 -2.72
CA ALA A 86 4.07 9.14 -3.16
C ALA A 86 4.57 9.96 -1.95
N GLY A 87 5.59 10.83 -2.16
CA GLY A 87 6.20 11.63 -1.11
C GLY A 87 7.42 10.98 -0.44
N MET A 88 7.76 9.77 -0.86
CA MET A 88 9.01 9.09 -0.47
C MET A 88 9.28 8.99 1.04
N ASP A 89 8.23 8.81 1.83
CA ASP A 89 8.35 8.47 3.26
C ASP A 89 9.20 7.22 3.47
N ILE A 90 9.10 6.28 2.53
CA ILE A 90 9.84 5.02 2.49
C ILE A 90 10.86 5.09 1.36
N ASP A 91 12.06 4.67 1.65
CA ASP A 91 13.10 4.55 0.64
C ASP A 91 12.69 3.51 -0.42
N PRO A 92 12.64 3.86 -1.71
CA PRO A 92 12.24 2.93 -2.76
C PRO A 92 13.18 1.72 -2.92
N THR A 93 14.39 1.73 -2.36
CA THR A 93 15.28 0.55 -2.33
C THR A 93 14.64 -0.65 -1.63
N ALA A 94 13.72 -0.40 -0.71
CA ALA A 94 12.93 -1.42 -0.03
C ALA A 94 12.04 -2.25 -0.99
N VAL A 95 11.76 -1.75 -2.19
CA VAL A 95 10.97 -2.45 -3.22
C VAL A 95 11.66 -3.73 -3.68
N ALA A 96 13.00 -3.73 -3.80
CA ALA A 96 13.76 -4.91 -4.20
C ALA A 96 13.60 -6.05 -3.17
N ILE A 97 13.63 -5.73 -1.88
CA ILE A 97 13.43 -6.72 -0.80
C ILE A 97 12.01 -7.30 -0.89
N ALA A 98 11.01 -6.43 -1.04
CA ALA A 98 9.62 -6.85 -1.14
C ALA A 98 9.36 -7.77 -2.34
N ALA A 99 9.89 -7.39 -3.52
CA ALA A 99 9.75 -8.17 -4.74
C ALA A 99 10.39 -9.55 -4.59
N ASN A 100 11.61 -9.62 -4.07
CA ASN A 100 12.33 -10.89 -3.86
C ASN A 100 11.60 -11.83 -2.90
N LEU A 101 11.05 -11.34 -1.79
CA LEU A 101 10.27 -12.15 -0.83
C LEU A 101 9.05 -12.80 -1.50
N VAL A 102 8.38 -12.07 -2.39
CA VAL A 102 7.23 -12.59 -3.13
C VAL A 102 7.65 -13.54 -4.25
N GLU A 103 8.70 -13.21 -5.00
CA GLU A 103 9.22 -14.00 -6.12
C GLU A 103 9.67 -15.37 -5.65
N ASN A 104 10.44 -15.42 -4.56
CA ASN A 104 10.94 -16.66 -3.95
C ASN A 104 9.84 -17.47 -3.25
N GLY A 105 8.61 -16.94 -3.16
CA GLY A 105 7.51 -17.60 -2.46
C GLY A 105 7.65 -17.61 -0.94
N GLU A 106 8.49 -16.75 -0.39
CA GLU A 106 8.67 -16.58 1.06
C GLU A 106 7.49 -15.82 1.68
N ALA A 107 6.86 -14.92 0.92
CA ALA A 107 5.69 -14.16 1.33
C ALA A 107 4.54 -14.31 0.33
N ASP A 108 3.31 -14.37 0.84
CA ASP A 108 2.10 -14.11 0.04
C ASP A 108 1.94 -12.59 -0.13
N ILE A 109 2.21 -11.84 0.94
CA ILE A 109 2.27 -10.38 0.95
C ILE A 109 3.51 -9.93 1.72
N ALA A 110 4.42 -9.21 1.07
CA ALA A 110 5.54 -8.55 1.71
C ALA A 110 5.16 -7.12 2.10
N ILE A 111 5.44 -6.72 3.34
CA ILE A 111 5.09 -5.41 3.91
C ILE A 111 6.35 -4.73 4.43
N GLY A 112 6.62 -3.50 3.98
CA GLY A 112 7.60 -2.67 4.66
C GLY A 112 7.11 -2.33 6.06
N SER A 113 7.97 -2.40 7.08
CA SER A 113 7.58 -2.10 8.46
C SER A 113 8.49 -1.04 9.05
N LYS A 114 7.91 0.09 9.44
CA LYS A 114 8.59 1.15 10.21
C LYS A 114 8.84 0.73 11.66
N ARG A 115 8.34 -0.43 12.07
CA ARG A 115 8.42 -0.97 13.43
C ARG A 115 9.26 -2.22 13.54
N HIS A 116 9.80 -2.68 12.42
CA HIS A 116 10.78 -3.76 12.45
C HIS A 116 11.95 -3.36 13.36
N VAL A 117 12.51 -4.31 14.08
CA VAL A 117 13.60 -4.06 15.06
C VAL A 117 14.81 -3.38 14.44
N ASP A 118 15.04 -3.61 13.14
CA ASP A 118 16.13 -3.02 12.37
C ASP A 118 15.74 -1.74 11.63
N SER A 119 14.52 -1.22 11.82
CA SER A 119 14.10 0.04 11.24
C SER A 119 14.50 1.21 12.12
N GLU A 120 15.30 2.13 11.58
CA GLU A 120 15.72 3.34 12.30
C GLU A 120 14.61 4.40 12.28
N VAL A 121 13.77 4.42 13.31
CA VAL A 121 12.67 5.39 13.41
C VAL A 121 12.57 6.00 14.80
N ASN A 122 12.79 7.31 14.89
CA ASN A 122 12.56 8.08 16.10
C ASN A 122 11.18 8.75 16.09
N TYR A 123 10.18 8.11 16.70
CA TYR A 123 8.87 8.70 16.91
C TYR A 123 8.69 9.30 18.30
N PRO A 124 7.99 10.46 18.44
CA PRO A 124 7.57 10.96 19.74
C PRO A 124 6.74 9.93 20.52
N LEU A 125 6.96 9.81 21.83
CA LEU A 125 6.30 8.83 22.70
C LEU A 125 4.78 8.79 22.56
N ARG A 126 4.12 9.96 22.41
CA ARG A 126 2.67 10.07 22.23
C ARG A 126 2.19 9.33 20.96
N ARG A 127 2.92 9.47 19.86
CA ARG A 127 2.61 8.81 18.58
C ARG A 127 2.76 7.29 18.72
N ARG A 128 3.75 6.82 19.46
CA ARG A 128 3.95 5.38 19.75
C ARG A 128 2.75 4.78 20.51
N ILE A 129 2.24 5.48 21.54
CA ILE A 129 1.11 5.01 22.37
C ILE A 129 -0.17 4.88 21.52
N TYR A 130 -0.55 5.92 20.75
CA TYR A 130 -1.74 5.87 19.90
C TYR A 130 -1.64 4.78 18.84
N SER A 131 -0.48 4.64 18.25
CA SER A 131 -0.20 3.65 17.24
C SER A 131 -0.23 2.24 17.83
N PHE A 132 0.26 2.01 19.05
CA PHE A 132 0.20 0.72 19.72
C PHE A 132 -1.24 0.32 20.08
N GLY A 133 -2.03 1.24 20.62
CA GLY A 133 -3.44 1.00 20.94
C GLY A 133 -4.28 0.64 19.71
N TYR A 134 -4.03 1.33 18.60
CA TYR A 134 -4.70 1.03 17.33
C TYR A 134 -4.34 -0.35 16.78
N GLN A 135 -3.09 -0.77 16.89
CA GLN A 135 -2.66 -2.11 16.45
C GLN A 135 -3.23 -3.22 17.32
N ALA A 136 -3.25 -3.01 18.65
CA ALA A 136 -3.89 -3.99 19.55
C ALA A 136 -5.35 -4.19 19.15
N LEU A 137 -6.06 -3.10 18.79
CA LEU A 137 -7.42 -3.16 18.28
C LEU A 137 -7.51 -3.97 16.97
N VAL A 138 -6.65 -3.67 15.99
CA VAL A 138 -6.63 -4.36 14.69
C VAL A 138 -6.31 -5.84 14.87
N LYS A 139 -5.34 -6.17 15.74
CA LYS A 139 -4.99 -7.56 16.05
C LYS A 139 -6.17 -8.33 16.62
N VAL A 140 -6.88 -7.75 17.61
CA VAL A 140 -8.04 -8.39 18.22
C VAL A 140 -9.22 -8.53 17.27
N MET A 141 -9.43 -7.54 16.39
CA MET A 141 -10.56 -7.55 15.47
C MET A 141 -10.37 -8.49 14.28
N PHE A 142 -9.15 -8.60 13.74
CA PHE A 142 -8.88 -9.27 12.46
C PHE A 142 -7.93 -10.45 12.57
N ASP A 143 -7.38 -10.72 13.75
CA ASP A 143 -6.36 -11.75 13.98
C ASP A 143 -5.10 -11.53 13.11
N LEU A 144 -4.74 -10.25 12.92
CA LEU A 144 -3.56 -9.85 12.15
C LEU A 144 -2.34 -9.77 13.05
N GLU A 145 -1.32 -10.54 12.74
CA GLU A 145 -0.05 -10.53 13.48
C GLU A 145 0.89 -9.40 13.05
N ALA A 146 0.64 -8.80 11.88
CA ALA A 146 1.46 -7.72 11.33
C ALA A 146 1.53 -6.49 12.25
N LEU A 147 2.75 -6.01 12.53
CA LEU A 147 3.02 -4.89 13.42
C LEU A 147 2.74 -3.53 12.77
N ASP A 148 2.89 -3.41 11.46
CA ASP A 148 2.72 -2.15 10.72
C ASP A 148 1.78 -2.30 9.51
N THR A 149 0.49 -2.49 9.80
CA THR A 149 -0.52 -2.77 8.78
C THR A 149 -0.76 -1.62 7.80
N GLN A 150 -0.41 -0.38 8.15
CA GLN A 150 -0.74 0.83 7.37
C GLN A 150 0.45 1.46 6.66
N VAL A 151 1.57 0.77 6.57
CA VAL A 151 2.71 1.26 5.81
C VAL A 151 2.38 1.28 4.31
N GLY A 152 2.82 2.33 3.64
CA GLY A 152 2.53 2.55 2.21
C GLY A 152 3.44 1.76 1.26
N LEU A 153 3.89 0.57 1.66
CA LEU A 153 4.68 -0.33 0.83
C LEU A 153 4.22 -1.76 1.03
N LYS A 154 3.61 -2.34 0.00
CA LYS A 154 3.19 -3.75 -0.01
C LYS A 154 3.36 -4.36 -1.39
N PHE A 155 3.82 -5.62 -1.43
CA PHE A 155 4.03 -6.38 -2.64
C PHE A 155 3.40 -7.76 -2.54
N MET A 156 2.90 -8.28 -3.67
CA MET A 156 2.27 -9.60 -3.79
C MET A 156 2.26 -10.04 -5.26
N ARG A 157 1.91 -11.28 -5.54
CA ARG A 157 1.69 -11.73 -6.92
C ARG A 157 0.47 -11.03 -7.53
N ARG A 158 0.50 -10.78 -8.84
CA ARG A 158 -0.55 -10.08 -9.58
C ARG A 158 -1.93 -10.71 -9.39
N GLU A 159 -2.02 -12.03 -9.52
CA GLU A 159 -3.29 -12.75 -9.38
C GLU A 159 -3.91 -12.50 -8.01
N LEU A 160 -3.09 -12.55 -6.96
CA LEU A 160 -3.53 -12.24 -5.60
C LEU A 160 -3.97 -10.78 -5.48
N ALA A 161 -3.15 -9.84 -5.98
CA ALA A 161 -3.49 -8.42 -5.94
C ALA A 161 -4.83 -8.15 -6.64
N GLN A 162 -5.00 -8.62 -7.86
CA GLN A 162 -6.23 -8.40 -8.63
C GLN A 162 -7.44 -9.04 -7.96
N SER A 163 -7.30 -10.26 -7.43
CA SER A 163 -8.35 -10.95 -6.69
C SER A 163 -8.77 -10.20 -5.43
N LEU A 164 -7.81 -9.74 -4.62
CA LEU A 164 -8.11 -9.01 -3.39
C LEU A 164 -8.73 -7.64 -3.70
N PHE A 165 -8.07 -6.84 -4.55
CA PHE A 165 -8.50 -5.47 -4.86
C PHE A 165 -9.85 -5.39 -5.59
N ALA A 166 -10.28 -6.45 -6.27
CA ALA A 166 -11.62 -6.52 -6.87
C ALA A 166 -12.74 -6.43 -5.81
N ASP A 167 -12.50 -6.95 -4.61
CA ASP A 167 -13.50 -7.05 -3.55
C ASP A 167 -13.37 -5.96 -2.47
N LEU A 168 -12.22 -5.24 -2.40
CA LEU A 168 -12.05 -4.15 -1.45
C LEU A 168 -13.07 -3.03 -1.67
N LYS A 169 -13.63 -2.51 -0.59
CA LYS A 169 -14.72 -1.52 -0.58
C LYS A 169 -14.34 -0.20 0.07
N VAL A 170 -13.22 -0.17 0.79
CA VAL A 170 -12.72 1.05 1.44
C VAL A 170 -12.06 1.94 0.41
N ASP A 171 -12.44 3.21 0.36
CA ASP A 171 -11.82 4.21 -0.51
C ASP A 171 -10.69 4.97 0.17
N GLY A 172 -10.67 5.02 1.51
CA GLY A 172 -9.70 5.76 2.32
C GLY A 172 -8.44 4.96 2.69
N PHE A 173 -7.74 5.47 3.71
CA PHE A 173 -6.47 4.89 4.20
C PHE A 173 -6.63 3.52 4.86
N SER A 174 -7.82 3.17 5.36
CA SER A 174 -8.05 1.87 5.99
C SER A 174 -8.13 0.71 4.98
N ILE A 175 -7.92 0.97 3.69
CA ILE A 175 -7.81 -0.07 2.65
C ILE A 175 -6.69 -1.05 2.97
N ASP A 176 -5.59 -0.58 3.57
CA ASP A 176 -4.47 -1.42 3.98
C ASP A 176 -4.90 -2.52 4.98
N ILE A 177 -5.78 -2.19 5.92
CA ILE A 177 -6.32 -3.16 6.89
C ILE A 177 -7.30 -4.11 6.21
N GLU A 178 -8.20 -3.56 5.37
CA GLU A 178 -9.17 -4.37 4.64
C GLU A 178 -8.45 -5.40 3.75
N LEU A 179 -7.39 -4.98 3.06
CA LEU A 179 -6.54 -5.84 2.23
C LEU A 179 -5.98 -7.02 3.01
N LEU A 180 -5.28 -6.75 4.13
CA LEU A 180 -4.63 -7.78 4.92
C LEU A 180 -5.65 -8.70 5.59
N ALA A 181 -6.73 -8.15 6.14
CA ALA A 181 -7.80 -8.92 6.76
C ALA A 181 -8.49 -9.84 5.74
N LEU A 182 -8.70 -9.37 4.52
CA LEU A 182 -9.25 -10.18 3.43
C LEU A 182 -8.29 -11.27 2.98
N ALA A 183 -7.00 -10.96 2.88
CA ALA A 183 -5.95 -11.93 2.53
C ALA A 183 -5.92 -13.10 3.53
N VAL A 184 -5.82 -12.80 4.83
CA VAL A 184 -5.82 -13.82 5.89
C VAL A 184 -7.11 -14.66 5.85
N ARG A 185 -8.26 -14.01 5.66
CA ARG A 185 -9.55 -14.71 5.54
C ARG A 185 -9.58 -15.72 4.38
N ARG A 186 -8.82 -15.46 3.31
CA ARG A 186 -8.71 -16.33 2.12
C ARG A 186 -7.55 -17.32 2.21
N GLY A 187 -6.88 -17.41 3.35
CA GLY A 187 -5.78 -18.34 3.59
C GLY A 187 -4.41 -17.86 3.07
N PHE A 188 -4.28 -16.57 2.73
CA PHE A 188 -2.99 -15.94 2.40
C PHE A 188 -2.42 -15.28 3.66
N ASP A 189 -1.87 -16.11 4.54
CA ASP A 189 -1.44 -15.72 5.89
C ASP A 189 0.07 -15.51 6.02
N ARG A 190 0.87 -15.87 4.99
CA ARG A 190 2.30 -15.57 4.96
C ARG A 190 2.55 -14.09 4.68
N ILE A 191 2.20 -13.25 5.66
CA ILE A 191 2.46 -11.83 5.63
C ILE A 191 3.81 -11.59 6.28
N VAL A 192 4.82 -11.21 5.47
CA VAL A 192 6.20 -11.02 5.93
C VAL A 192 6.50 -9.54 6.02
N GLU A 193 6.91 -9.09 7.21
CA GLU A 193 7.38 -7.73 7.44
C GLU A 193 8.90 -7.66 7.30
N PHE A 194 9.39 -6.59 6.68
CA PHE A 194 10.82 -6.33 6.54
C PHE A 194 11.15 -4.86 6.87
N PRO A 195 12.39 -4.56 7.31
CA PRO A 195 12.76 -3.22 7.71
C PRO A 195 12.76 -2.26 6.52
N VAL A 196 12.34 -1.01 6.75
CA VAL A 196 12.38 0.06 5.76
C VAL A 196 13.17 1.26 6.27
N GLY A 197 13.94 1.88 5.38
CA GLY A 197 14.54 3.19 5.59
C GLY A 197 13.47 4.28 5.48
N ILE A 198 13.55 5.28 6.35
CA ILE A 198 12.63 6.42 6.35
C ILE A 198 13.40 7.70 6.02
N ASN A 199 12.84 8.50 5.11
CA ASN A 199 13.29 9.86 4.88
C ASN A 199 12.82 10.75 6.03
N LEU A 200 13.77 11.27 6.83
CA LEU A 200 13.48 12.07 8.02
C LEU A 200 12.94 13.48 7.71
N ASP A 201 12.98 13.92 6.47
CA ASP A 201 12.53 15.26 6.06
C ASP A 201 11.02 15.40 5.98
N PHE A 202 10.27 14.32 6.18
CA PHE A 202 8.83 14.32 6.06
C PHE A 202 8.12 14.53 7.40
N GLN A 203 7.53 15.71 7.57
CA GLN A 203 6.60 15.99 8.68
C GLN A 203 5.18 15.54 8.32
N SER A 204 4.87 14.26 8.47
CA SER A 204 3.49 13.80 8.34
C SER A 204 2.66 14.31 9.53
N SER A 205 1.90 15.35 9.33
CA SER A 205 0.92 15.84 10.29
C SER A 205 -0.37 15.01 10.21
N VAL A 206 -0.41 13.86 10.89
CA VAL A 206 -1.67 13.10 11.02
C VAL A 206 -2.62 13.92 11.91
N ARG A 207 -3.66 14.48 11.30
CA ARG A 207 -4.70 15.23 12.02
C ARG A 207 -5.60 14.29 12.84
N ALA A 208 -6.09 14.74 13.99
CA ALA A 208 -7.00 13.94 14.83
C ALA A 208 -8.28 13.50 14.08
N SER A 209 -8.74 14.30 13.12
CA SER A 209 -9.85 13.93 12.23
C SER A 209 -9.54 12.68 11.39
N THR A 210 -8.31 12.55 10.90
CA THR A 210 -7.86 11.39 10.12
C THR A 210 -7.88 10.12 10.97
N VAL A 211 -7.39 10.20 12.21
CA VAL A 211 -7.40 9.05 13.14
C VAL A 211 -8.83 8.57 13.42
N ARG A 212 -9.76 9.51 13.63
CA ARG A 212 -11.18 9.17 13.82
C ARG A 212 -11.79 8.48 12.60
N HIS A 213 -11.53 8.98 11.39
CA HIS A 213 -12.01 8.35 10.17
C HIS A 213 -11.42 6.94 9.99
N MET A 214 -10.12 6.77 10.24
CA MET A 214 -9.47 5.46 10.18
C MET A 214 -10.11 4.46 11.17
N LEU A 215 -10.39 4.89 12.41
CA LEU A 215 -11.04 4.04 13.39
C LEU A 215 -12.47 3.63 12.96
N MET A 216 -13.24 4.60 12.46
CA MET A 216 -14.59 4.33 11.97
C MET A 216 -14.59 3.37 10.78
N ASP A 217 -13.65 3.55 9.83
CA ASP A 217 -13.53 2.66 8.68
C ASP A 217 -13.07 1.26 9.11
N THR A 218 -12.16 1.14 10.07
CA THR A 218 -11.73 -0.13 10.64
C THR A 218 -12.91 -0.90 11.25
N ILE A 219 -13.76 -0.21 12.03
CA ILE A 219 -14.98 -0.79 12.59
C ILE A 219 -15.95 -1.23 11.47
N ARG A 220 -16.11 -0.41 10.43
CA ARG A 220 -16.95 -0.76 9.27
C ARG A 220 -16.43 -1.99 8.53
N VAL A 221 -15.10 -2.09 8.34
CA VAL A 221 -14.47 -3.28 7.73
C VAL A 221 -14.77 -4.52 8.57
N PHE A 222 -14.56 -4.44 9.88
CA PHE A 222 -14.86 -5.55 10.78
C PHE A 222 -16.33 -5.99 10.67
N TRP A 223 -17.26 -5.02 10.73
CA TRP A 223 -18.70 -5.31 10.63
C TRP A 223 -19.06 -5.97 9.30
N ARG A 224 -18.51 -5.47 8.19
CA ARG A 224 -18.70 -6.05 6.86
C ARG A 224 -18.16 -7.48 6.75
N MET A 225 -17.00 -7.75 7.38
CA MET A 225 -16.35 -9.07 7.28
C MET A 225 -16.94 -10.10 8.23
N ARG A 226 -17.22 -9.73 9.47
CA ARG A 226 -17.59 -10.68 10.53
C ARG A 226 -19.08 -10.78 10.77
N VAL A 227 -19.84 -9.74 10.49
CA VAL A 227 -21.29 -9.68 10.79
C VAL A 227 -22.14 -9.78 9.54
N LEU A 228 -21.79 -9.03 8.50
CA LEU A 228 -22.59 -8.98 7.25
C LEU A 228 -22.10 -9.96 6.18
N ASP A 229 -20.95 -10.56 6.37
CA ASP A 229 -20.33 -11.49 5.41
C ASP A 229 -20.33 -11.00 3.95
N LEU A 230 -20.02 -9.72 3.73
CA LEU A 230 -20.07 -9.06 2.42
C LEU A 230 -18.87 -9.35 1.52
N TYR A 231 -17.95 -10.22 1.93
CA TYR A 231 -16.80 -10.67 1.16
C TYR A 231 -16.97 -12.15 0.84
N PRO A 232 -17.70 -12.48 -0.24
CA PRO A 232 -17.96 -13.87 -0.60
C PRO A 232 -16.69 -14.64 -0.83
N GLY A 233 -16.74 -15.94 -0.62
CA GLY A 233 -15.61 -16.85 -0.85
C GLY A 233 -15.21 -16.82 -2.32
N HIS A 234 -14.17 -16.11 -2.64
CA HIS A 234 -13.42 -16.10 -3.89
C HIS A 234 -12.13 -16.90 -3.72
N PRO A 235 -11.35 -17.09 -4.79
CA PRO A 235 -10.30 -18.07 -4.81
C PRO A 235 -9.47 -18.04 -3.54
N THR A 236 -9.40 -19.21 -2.91
CA THR A 236 -8.53 -19.47 -1.78
C THR A 236 -7.12 -19.69 -2.30
N ARG A 237 -6.15 -19.80 -1.39
CA ARG A 237 -4.77 -20.13 -1.74
C ARG A 237 -4.68 -21.39 -2.59
N GLY A 238 -5.48 -22.44 -2.30
CA GLY A 238 -5.50 -23.68 -3.06
C GLY A 238 -6.03 -23.51 -4.49
N ASP A 239 -6.90 -22.54 -4.73
CA ASP A 239 -7.46 -22.26 -6.07
C ASP A 239 -6.48 -21.50 -6.98
N LEU A 240 -5.60 -20.67 -6.39
CA LEU A 240 -4.63 -19.88 -7.15
C LEU A 240 -3.26 -20.54 -7.31
N TRP A 241 -2.88 -21.42 -6.36
CA TRP A 241 -1.52 -21.98 -6.30
C TRP A 241 -1.51 -23.48 -5.91
N GLY A 242 -2.62 -24.18 -6.12
CA GLY A 242 -2.82 -25.60 -5.82
C GLY A 242 -1.99 -26.58 -6.65
#